data_92e69218ef2f4c9fdd0b580f6d155a44
#
_entry.id   92e69218ef2f4c9fdd0b580f6d155a44
#
_cell.length_a   1.000
_cell.length_b   1.000
_cell.length_c   1.000
_cell.angle_alpha   90.00
_cell.angle_beta   90.00
_cell.angle_gamma   90.00
#
_symmetry.space_group_name_H-M   'P 1'
#
loop_
_entity.id
_entity.type
_entity.pdbx_description
1 polymer ?
#
loop_
_entity_poly.entity_id
_entity_poly.type
_entity_poly.pdbx_seq_one_letter_code
_entity_poly.pdbx_strand_id
1 'polypeptide(L)'
;MSGNGVPRRRVLGTVGVVCGAAALAACGGDPGPPAVPPGIKGKVIAKTADIPVGGGKVFDDWKLVVTQPSAGVFKAFTATCPHAGCAVGRIEERLIECPCHGSQFAIDSGECVSGPAKAPLVAFPLKVQGDGIVIG
;
A
#
# COMPACT_ATOMS: atom_id res chain seq x y z
N MET A 1 37.09 68.23 -40.42
CA MET A 1 36.03 68.69 -39.62
C MET A 1 35.22 67.59 -39.03
N SER A 2 35.35 67.51 -37.92
CA SER A 2 34.66 67.06 -36.76
C SER A 2 33.46 66.15 -36.97
N GLY A 3 33.75 64.89 -36.94
CA GLY A 3 32.73 63.90 -36.74
C GLY A 3 32.64 63.54 -35.26
N ASN A 4 31.71 64.08 -34.61
CA ASN A 4 31.48 63.76 -33.21
C ASN A 4 30.69 62.47 -33.08
N GLY A 5 31.40 61.44 -32.93
CA GLY A 5 30.77 60.14 -32.52
C GLY A 5 30.54 60.14 -31.02
N VAL A 6 29.33 60.33 -30.66
CA VAL A 6 28.90 60.20 -29.28
C VAL A 6 28.78 58.70 -28.95
N PRO A 7 29.49 58.18 -28.01
CA PRO A 7 29.28 56.82 -27.59
C PRO A 7 28.01 56.71 -26.74
N ARG A 8 27.03 56.09 -27.27
CA ARG A 8 25.86 55.78 -26.50
C ARG A 8 26.17 54.68 -25.50
N ARG A 9 26.21 55.08 -24.30
CA ARG A 9 26.20 54.15 -23.19
C ARG A 9 24.86 53.43 -23.16
N ARG A 10 24.90 52.25 -23.50
CA ARG A 10 23.78 51.37 -23.21
C ARG A 10 23.95 50.84 -21.81
N VAL A 11 23.13 51.34 -20.96
CA VAL A 11 22.93 50.74 -19.67
C VAL A 11 21.98 49.57 -19.87
N LEU A 12 22.52 48.40 -19.93
CA LEU A 12 21.75 47.19 -19.86
C LEU A 12 21.47 46.89 -18.40
N GLY A 13 20.35 47.33 -17.96
CA GLY A 13 19.81 46.90 -16.71
C GLY A 13 19.36 45.46 -16.86
N THR A 14 20.21 44.57 -16.44
CA THR A 14 19.83 43.17 -16.30
C THR A 14 19.03 43.04 -15.02
N VAL A 15 17.75 43.13 -15.16
CA VAL A 15 16.86 42.70 -14.09
C VAL A 15 16.89 41.17 -14.09
N GLY A 16 17.72 40.65 -13.28
CA GLY A 16 17.68 39.22 -12.96
C GLY A 16 16.41 38.95 -12.18
N VAL A 17 15.39 38.54 -12.84
CA VAL A 17 14.28 37.89 -12.17
C VAL A 17 14.72 36.51 -11.74
N VAL A 18 15.17 36.42 -10.54
CA VAL A 18 15.32 35.14 -9.88
C VAL A 18 13.91 34.67 -9.57
N CYS A 19 13.33 33.98 -10.49
CA CYS A 19 12.19 33.12 -10.18
C CYS A 19 12.71 32.03 -9.26
N GLY A 20 12.58 32.29 -7.99
CA GLY A 20 12.67 31.22 -7.02
C GLY A 20 11.58 30.23 -7.35
N ALA A 21 11.94 29.17 -8.05
CA ALA A 21 11.10 28.00 -8.11
C ALA A 21 10.99 27.49 -6.69
N ALA A 22 9.93 27.88 -6.02
CA ALA A 22 9.51 27.17 -4.86
C ALA A 22 9.18 25.76 -5.34
N ALA A 23 10.13 24.88 -5.20
CA ALA A 23 9.85 23.47 -5.30
C ALA A 23 8.85 23.18 -4.20
N LEU A 24 7.60 23.19 -4.53
CA LEU A 24 6.59 22.53 -3.75
C LEU A 24 6.96 21.06 -3.79
N ALA A 25 7.78 20.64 -2.85
CA ALA A 25 7.87 19.27 -2.52
C ALA A 25 6.45 18.85 -2.14
N ALA A 26 5.72 18.32 -3.08
CA ALA A 26 4.49 17.64 -2.79
C ALA A 26 4.85 16.55 -1.78
N CYS A 27 4.45 16.75 -0.54
CA CYS A 27 4.46 15.70 0.46
C CYS A 27 3.37 14.69 0.12
N GLY A 28 3.47 14.08 -1.05
CA GLY A 28 2.77 12.92 -1.50
C GLY A 28 3.78 11.80 -1.56
N GLY A 29 4.46 11.54 -0.45
CA GLY A 29 5.18 10.29 -0.31
C GLY A 29 4.13 9.20 -0.38
N ASP A 30 4.22 8.31 -1.38
CA ASP A 30 3.51 7.06 -1.30
C ASP A 30 3.78 6.49 0.08
N PRO A 31 2.73 6.11 0.83
CA PRO A 31 2.97 5.37 2.04
C PRO A 31 3.81 4.17 1.63
N GLY A 32 5.03 4.08 2.11
CA GLY A 32 5.90 2.95 1.87
C GLY A 32 5.15 1.65 2.19
N PRO A 33 5.65 0.51 1.74
CA PRO A 33 5.01 -0.76 2.05
C PRO A 33 4.76 -0.82 3.56
N PRO A 34 3.56 -1.26 3.95
CA PRO A 34 3.18 -1.30 5.36
C PRO A 34 4.24 -2.08 6.13
N ALA A 35 4.58 -1.57 7.28
CA ALA A 35 5.52 -2.25 8.15
C ALA A 35 4.97 -3.63 8.51
N VAL A 36 5.72 -4.66 8.18
CA VAL A 36 5.40 -6.02 8.63
C VAL A 36 5.42 -6.04 10.15
N PRO A 37 4.40 -6.60 10.80
CA PRO A 37 4.37 -6.66 12.25
C PRO A 37 5.67 -7.27 12.80
N PRO A 38 6.23 -6.70 13.88
CA PRO A 38 7.44 -7.22 14.48
C PRO A 38 7.23 -8.67 14.93
N GLY A 39 8.23 -9.51 14.67
CA GLY A 39 8.22 -10.91 15.09
C GLY A 39 7.73 -11.91 14.05
N ILE A 40 7.13 -11.47 12.94
CA ILE A 40 6.70 -12.39 11.86
C ILE A 40 7.51 -12.24 10.57
N LYS A 41 8.25 -11.17 10.43
CA LYS A 41 9.11 -10.97 9.25
C LYS A 41 10.10 -12.13 9.10
N GLY A 42 10.07 -12.76 7.94
CA GLY A 42 10.95 -13.89 7.64
C GLY A 42 10.56 -15.21 8.29
N LYS A 43 9.45 -15.27 9.03
CA LYS A 43 8.95 -16.51 9.61
C LYS A 43 7.97 -17.23 8.70
N VAL A 44 8.00 -18.54 8.76
CA VAL A 44 6.96 -19.38 8.15
C VAL A 44 5.72 -19.29 9.05
N ILE A 45 4.66 -18.71 8.54
CA ILE A 45 3.41 -18.52 9.28
C ILE A 45 2.38 -19.61 9.02
N ALA A 46 2.48 -20.26 7.87
CA ALA A 46 1.56 -21.32 7.46
C ALA A 46 2.20 -22.19 6.38
N LYS A 47 1.56 -23.31 6.11
CA LYS A 47 1.86 -24.11 4.93
C LYS A 47 0.90 -23.74 3.80
N THR A 48 1.35 -23.90 2.57
CA THR A 48 0.51 -23.66 1.40
C THR A 48 -0.75 -24.52 1.40
N ALA A 49 -0.64 -25.73 1.91
CA ALA A 49 -1.77 -26.66 2.03
C ALA A 49 -2.84 -26.22 3.05
N ASP A 50 -2.50 -25.33 3.98
CA ASP A 50 -3.44 -24.81 4.97
C ASP A 50 -4.36 -23.72 4.43
N ILE A 51 -4.04 -23.18 3.26
CA ILE A 51 -4.79 -22.10 2.65
C ILE A 51 -5.61 -22.63 1.48
N PRO A 52 -6.93 -22.64 1.55
CA PRO A 52 -7.77 -23.15 0.48
C PRO A 52 -7.72 -22.28 -0.77
N VAL A 53 -7.77 -22.89 -1.94
CA VAL A 53 -7.89 -22.18 -3.22
C VAL A 53 -9.25 -21.49 -3.29
N GLY A 54 -9.25 -20.21 -3.68
CA GLY A 54 -10.47 -19.40 -3.71
C GLY A 54 -10.95 -18.96 -2.33
N GLY A 55 -10.13 -19.12 -1.30
CA GLY A 55 -10.41 -18.75 0.07
C GLY A 55 -9.18 -18.20 0.78
N GLY A 56 -9.11 -18.47 2.06
CA GLY A 56 -7.99 -18.04 2.89
C GLY A 56 -8.17 -18.45 4.34
N LYS A 57 -7.26 -17.97 5.17
CA LYS A 57 -7.26 -18.23 6.61
C LYS A 57 -6.89 -16.98 7.39
N VAL A 58 -7.58 -16.75 8.49
CA VAL A 58 -7.30 -15.68 9.44
C VAL A 58 -6.37 -16.20 10.53
N PHE A 59 -5.31 -15.45 10.81
CA PHE A 59 -4.34 -15.75 11.88
C PHE A 59 -4.45 -14.64 12.94
N ASP A 60 -5.25 -14.89 13.95
CA ASP A 60 -5.55 -13.90 14.99
C ASP A 60 -4.33 -13.46 15.78
N ASP A 61 -3.44 -14.39 16.09
CA ASP A 61 -2.21 -14.13 16.86
C ASP A 61 -1.33 -13.07 16.22
N TRP A 62 -1.34 -13.02 14.90
CA TRP A 62 -0.52 -12.10 14.13
C TRP A 62 -1.32 -11.01 13.43
N LYS A 63 -2.63 -11.02 13.59
CA LYS A 63 -3.55 -10.10 12.92
C LYS A 63 -3.34 -10.08 11.40
N LEU A 64 -3.23 -11.27 10.84
CA LEU A 64 -3.01 -11.49 9.42
C LEU A 64 -4.12 -12.31 8.80
N VAL A 65 -4.36 -12.04 7.53
CA VAL A 65 -5.15 -12.89 6.64
C VAL A 65 -4.26 -13.33 5.50
N VAL A 66 -4.23 -14.62 5.22
CA VAL A 66 -3.57 -15.17 4.04
C VAL A 66 -4.63 -15.77 3.14
N THR A 67 -4.60 -15.39 1.88
CA THR A 67 -5.57 -15.84 0.87
C THR A 67 -4.87 -16.58 -0.26
N GLN A 68 -5.62 -17.42 -0.95
CA GLN A 68 -5.19 -18.06 -2.19
C GLN A 68 -6.24 -17.84 -3.28
N PRO A 69 -6.20 -16.68 -3.97
CA PRO A 69 -7.18 -16.36 -5.01
C PRO A 69 -7.21 -17.35 -6.16
N SER A 70 -6.06 -17.89 -6.50
CA SER A 70 -5.88 -18.90 -7.53
C SER A 70 -4.86 -19.92 -7.05
N ALA A 71 -4.86 -21.11 -7.61
CA ALA A 71 -3.92 -22.15 -7.23
C ALA A 71 -2.47 -21.67 -7.34
N GLY A 72 -1.72 -21.69 -6.25
CA GLY A 72 -0.33 -21.26 -6.17
C GLY A 72 -0.12 -19.77 -6.01
N VAL A 73 -1.17 -18.96 -6.03
CA VAL A 73 -1.10 -17.49 -5.83
C VAL A 73 -1.58 -17.15 -4.42
N PHE A 74 -0.67 -16.65 -3.60
CA PHE A 74 -0.95 -16.30 -2.21
C PHE A 74 -0.84 -14.80 -2.00
N LYS A 75 -1.73 -14.27 -1.16
CA LYS A 75 -1.74 -12.87 -0.73
C LYS A 75 -1.81 -12.80 0.79
N ALA A 76 -1.26 -11.75 1.36
CA ALA A 76 -1.34 -11.49 2.79
C ALA A 76 -1.86 -10.08 3.02
N PHE A 77 -2.77 -9.95 3.97
CA PHE A 77 -3.37 -8.67 4.36
C PHE A 77 -3.41 -8.55 5.88
N THR A 78 -3.53 -7.31 6.35
CA THR A 78 -3.88 -7.09 7.75
C THR A 78 -5.27 -7.68 8.04
N ALA A 79 -5.43 -8.26 9.21
CA ALA A 79 -6.75 -8.68 9.69
C ALA A 79 -7.53 -7.54 10.37
N THR A 80 -6.96 -6.34 10.40
CA THR A 80 -7.60 -5.17 10.99
C THR A 80 -8.44 -4.44 9.97
N CYS A 81 -9.75 -4.39 10.18
CA CYS A 81 -10.67 -3.68 9.32
C CYS A 81 -10.42 -2.16 9.40
N PRO A 82 -10.21 -1.47 8.27
CA PRO A 82 -9.89 -0.03 8.29
C PRO A 82 -11.06 0.85 8.69
N HIS A 83 -12.28 0.34 8.79
CA HIS A 83 -13.45 1.11 9.20
C HIS A 83 -13.41 1.46 10.69
N ALA A 84 -13.27 0.46 11.57
CA ALA A 84 -13.36 0.64 13.01
C ALA A 84 -12.31 -0.15 13.80
N GLY A 85 -11.31 -0.71 13.16
CA GLY A 85 -10.25 -1.48 13.80
C GLY A 85 -10.65 -2.87 14.28
N CYS A 86 -11.83 -3.36 13.91
CA CYS A 86 -12.25 -4.72 14.23
C CYS A 86 -11.41 -5.74 13.47
N ALA A 87 -11.21 -6.91 14.07
CA ALA A 87 -10.60 -8.02 13.38
C ALA A 87 -11.59 -8.62 12.38
N VAL A 88 -11.12 -8.89 11.16
CA VAL A 88 -11.89 -9.66 10.20
C VAL A 88 -12.07 -11.09 10.73
N GLY A 89 -13.25 -11.68 10.50
CA GLY A 89 -13.62 -12.91 11.18
C GLY A 89 -13.59 -14.16 10.32
N ARG A 90 -13.91 -14.02 9.03
CA ARG A 90 -14.03 -15.18 8.14
C ARG A 90 -13.80 -14.82 6.68
N ILE A 91 -13.64 -15.87 5.89
CA ILE A 91 -13.48 -15.75 4.45
C ILE A 91 -14.47 -16.73 3.82
N GLU A 92 -15.43 -16.20 3.08
CA GLU A 92 -16.44 -16.95 2.36
C GLU A 92 -16.68 -16.33 0.99
N GLU A 93 -17.05 -17.14 0.01
CA GLU A 93 -17.39 -16.68 -1.34
C GLU A 93 -16.39 -15.70 -1.96
N ARG A 94 -15.10 -15.96 -1.74
CA ARG A 94 -13.99 -15.09 -2.20
C ARG A 94 -13.96 -13.70 -1.55
N LEU A 95 -14.59 -13.55 -0.40
CA LEU A 95 -14.64 -12.29 0.35
C LEU A 95 -14.13 -12.50 1.77
N ILE A 96 -13.37 -11.51 2.25
CA ILE A 96 -12.95 -11.40 3.65
C ILE A 96 -13.97 -10.52 4.35
N GLU A 97 -14.60 -11.04 5.39
CA GLU A 97 -15.67 -10.35 6.09
C GLU A 97 -15.25 -9.80 7.45
N CYS A 98 -15.64 -8.56 7.71
CA CYS A 98 -15.55 -7.93 9.01
C CYS A 98 -16.88 -8.11 9.76
N PRO A 99 -16.91 -8.79 10.90
CA PRO A 99 -18.16 -9.08 11.60
C PRO A 99 -18.79 -7.88 12.28
N CYS A 100 -18.03 -6.80 12.54
CA CYS A 100 -18.53 -5.65 13.27
C CYS A 100 -19.63 -4.88 12.51
N HIS A 101 -19.36 -4.57 11.23
CA HIS A 101 -20.25 -3.74 10.41
C HIS A 101 -20.52 -4.33 9.02
N GLY A 102 -20.09 -5.55 8.78
CA GLY A 102 -20.34 -6.25 7.52
C GLY A 102 -19.51 -5.79 6.31
N SER A 103 -18.42 -5.10 6.53
CA SER A 103 -17.49 -4.77 5.43
C SER A 103 -16.92 -6.05 4.82
N GLN A 104 -16.86 -6.08 3.48
CA GLN A 104 -16.36 -7.22 2.72
C GLN A 104 -15.24 -6.77 1.79
N PHE A 105 -14.18 -7.56 1.75
CA PHE A 105 -12.98 -7.27 0.98
C PHE A 105 -12.66 -8.42 0.04
N ALA A 106 -12.22 -8.09 -1.16
CA ALA A 106 -11.82 -9.10 -2.14
C ALA A 106 -10.54 -9.83 -1.71
N ILE A 107 -10.50 -11.15 -1.87
CA ILE A 107 -9.35 -11.97 -1.48
C ILE A 107 -8.12 -11.75 -2.35
N ASP A 108 -8.27 -11.25 -3.56
CA ASP A 108 -7.19 -11.03 -4.51
C ASP A 108 -6.52 -9.65 -4.38
N SER A 109 -7.26 -8.62 -4.01
CA SER A 109 -6.76 -7.25 -3.94
C SER A 109 -6.84 -6.63 -2.54
N GLY A 110 -7.68 -7.16 -1.66
CA GLY A 110 -7.99 -6.52 -0.38
C GLY A 110 -8.91 -5.32 -0.49
N GLU A 111 -9.39 -4.98 -1.69
CA GLU A 111 -10.30 -3.85 -1.89
C GLU A 111 -11.64 -4.08 -1.21
N CYS A 112 -12.20 -3.00 -0.66
CA CYS A 112 -13.54 -3.05 -0.10
C CYS A 112 -14.58 -3.17 -1.21
N VAL A 113 -15.31 -4.27 -1.20
CA VAL A 113 -16.37 -4.57 -2.18
C VAL A 113 -17.73 -4.09 -1.68
N SER A 114 -17.95 -4.17 -0.38
CA SER A 114 -19.21 -3.82 0.25
C SER A 114 -19.01 -3.42 1.71
N GLY A 115 -19.90 -2.61 2.22
CA GLY A 115 -19.91 -2.19 3.61
C GLY A 115 -19.34 -0.80 3.83
N PRO A 116 -19.22 -0.35 5.10
CA PRO A 116 -18.87 1.03 5.44
C PRO A 116 -17.38 1.34 5.30
N ALA A 117 -16.49 0.34 5.20
CA ALA A 117 -15.07 0.57 5.02
C ALA A 117 -14.80 1.30 3.70
N LYS A 118 -13.96 2.34 3.73
CA LYS A 118 -13.63 3.18 2.57
C LYS A 118 -12.24 2.95 2.03
N ALA A 119 -11.43 2.19 2.74
CA ALA A 119 -10.06 1.86 2.37
C ALA A 119 -9.91 0.36 2.21
N PRO A 120 -8.98 -0.11 1.38
CA PRO A 120 -8.67 -1.53 1.27
C PRO A 120 -7.98 -2.04 2.54
N LEU A 121 -7.97 -3.36 2.70
CA LEU A 121 -7.09 -4.01 3.66
C LEU A 121 -5.64 -3.79 3.23
N VAL A 122 -4.79 -3.47 4.18
CA VAL A 122 -3.36 -3.27 3.92
C VAL A 122 -2.72 -4.60 3.54
N ALA A 123 -2.05 -4.64 2.39
CA ALA A 123 -1.34 -5.83 1.91
C ALA A 123 0.08 -5.88 2.47
N PHE A 124 0.54 -7.09 2.79
CA PHE A 124 1.93 -7.34 3.20
C PHE A 124 2.68 -8.15 2.15
N PRO A 125 3.99 -7.94 2.00
CA PRO A 125 4.81 -8.79 1.14
C PRO A 125 4.79 -10.24 1.64
N LEU A 126 4.68 -11.17 0.70
CA LEU A 126 4.62 -12.59 0.98
C LEU A 126 5.50 -13.36 0.01
N LYS A 127 6.17 -14.39 0.51
CA LYS A 127 6.96 -15.31 -0.29
C LYS A 127 6.56 -16.74 0.04
N VAL A 128 6.60 -17.59 -0.95
CA VAL A 128 6.46 -19.05 -0.76
C VAL A 128 7.86 -19.66 -0.84
N GLN A 129 8.25 -20.33 0.22
CA GLN A 129 9.51 -21.06 0.32
C GLN A 129 9.21 -22.54 0.53
N GLY A 130 9.40 -23.35 -0.50
CA GLY A 130 8.98 -24.75 -0.48
C GLY A 130 7.46 -24.85 -0.31
N ASP A 131 7.00 -25.44 0.77
CA ASP A 131 5.60 -25.50 1.18
C ASP A 131 5.22 -24.47 2.24
N GLY A 132 6.15 -23.59 2.63
CA GLY A 132 5.96 -22.58 3.66
C GLY A 132 5.62 -21.20 3.12
N ILE A 133 4.74 -20.50 3.81
CA ILE A 133 4.37 -19.10 3.52
C ILE A 133 5.11 -18.20 4.50
N VAL A 134 5.89 -17.28 3.96
CA VAL A 134 6.75 -16.34 4.70
C VAL A 134 6.30 -14.91 4.44
N ILE A 135 6.20 -14.10 5.49
CA ILE A 135 5.88 -12.67 5.40
C ILE A 135 7.17 -11.84 5.37
N GLY A 136 7.21 -10.94 4.45
CA GLY A 136 8.36 -10.01 4.28
C GLY A 136 9.14 -10.16 3.01
#